data_e32dccdd117265b2b85db7124590e686
#
_entry.id   e32dccdd117265b2b85db7124590e686
#
_cell.length_a   1.000
_cell.length_b   1.000
_cell.length_c   1.000
_cell.angle_alpha   90.00
_cell.angle_beta   90.00
_cell.angle_gamma   90.00
#
_symmetry.space_group_name_H-M   'P 1'
#
loop_
_entity.id
_entity.type
_entity.pdbx_description
1 polymer ?
#
loop_
_entity_poly.entity_id
_entity_poly.type
_entity_poly.pdbx_seq_one_letter_code
_entity_poly.pdbx_strand_id
1 'polypeptide(L)'
;RLVADPESDSMKGFYGHRVREEIELEGTIECSSEDMVSAVLRFESGVVGHFAKSAAAPGRSIGGSTIYCDDGSIGLPGSRSGNPPSITRIGSSKDLDSGELMSLAPSFKLDRLTASLFGGSEPISSYNLTFAEADRKLIALELEDFARAILDGAEPECTGQVGLDAVALTYAFLESGHIRQPVSFVDVAEDRVNAYQSEINEVVGLA
;
A
#
# COMPACT_ATOMS: atom_id res chain seq x y z
N ARG A 1 -5.76 15.85 -18.61
CA ARG A 1 -6.17 16.99 -17.77
C ARG A 1 -7.27 16.51 -16.84
N LEU A 2 -6.90 16.18 -15.59
CA LEU A 2 -7.89 15.86 -14.56
C LEU A 2 -8.50 17.18 -14.09
N VAL A 3 -9.81 17.29 -14.20
CA VAL A 3 -10.57 18.33 -13.52
C VAL A 3 -10.97 17.74 -12.18
N ALA A 4 -10.38 18.21 -11.10
CA ALA A 4 -10.85 17.86 -9.77
C ALA A 4 -12.18 18.60 -9.53
N ASP A 5 -13.27 17.83 -9.49
CA ASP A 5 -14.56 18.37 -9.06
C ASP A 5 -14.61 18.32 -7.52
N PRO A 6 -14.54 19.48 -6.83
CA PRO A 6 -14.60 19.52 -5.36
C PRO A 6 -15.92 18.98 -4.80
N GLU A 7 -16.97 18.87 -5.62
CA GLU A 7 -18.27 18.30 -5.25
C GLU A 7 -18.33 16.78 -5.48
N SER A 8 -17.29 16.16 -6.09
CA SER A 8 -17.27 14.72 -6.33
C SER A 8 -17.31 13.92 -5.03
N ASP A 9 -17.97 12.77 -5.04
CA ASP A 9 -18.05 11.89 -3.87
C ASP A 9 -16.66 11.38 -3.40
N SER A 10 -15.69 11.31 -4.30
CA SER A 10 -14.31 10.96 -3.96
C SER A 10 -13.60 12.06 -3.16
N MET A 11 -13.93 13.34 -3.39
CA MET A 11 -13.44 14.46 -2.60
C MET A 11 -14.21 14.64 -1.30
N LYS A 12 -15.46 14.16 -1.23
CA LYS A 12 -16.27 14.12 0.01
C LYS A 12 -15.87 13.00 0.96
N GLY A 13 -15.02 12.07 0.51
CA GLY A 13 -14.52 10.97 1.30
C GLY A 13 -13.57 11.39 2.43
N PHE A 14 -12.47 10.67 2.59
CA PHE A 14 -11.56 10.73 3.73
C PHE A 14 -11.04 12.14 4.11
N TYR A 15 -10.92 13.06 3.15
CA TYR A 15 -10.45 14.44 3.38
C TYR A 15 -11.54 15.52 3.24
N GLY A 16 -12.72 15.20 2.76
CA GLY A 16 -13.71 16.16 2.30
C GLY A 16 -14.21 17.15 3.35
N HIS A 17 -14.26 16.76 4.60
CA HIS A 17 -14.73 17.64 5.69
C HIS A 17 -13.65 18.61 6.19
N ARG A 18 -12.36 18.31 6.04
CA ARG A 18 -11.25 19.18 6.48
C ARG A 18 -10.80 20.16 5.40
N VAL A 19 -10.85 19.74 4.15
CA VAL A 19 -10.38 20.58 3.02
C VAL A 19 -11.36 21.71 2.71
N ARG A 20 -12.65 21.52 2.95
CA ARG A 20 -13.68 22.54 2.63
C ARG A 20 -13.70 23.76 3.55
N GLU A 21 -13.26 23.62 4.80
CA GLU A 21 -13.31 24.70 5.76
C GLU A 21 -12.08 25.62 5.69
N GLU A 22 -10.98 25.17 5.09
CA GLU A 22 -9.68 25.86 5.17
C GLU A 22 -9.07 26.28 3.82
N ILE A 23 -9.57 25.79 2.68
CA ILE A 23 -8.95 26.07 1.36
C ILE A 23 -10.02 26.40 0.34
N GLU A 24 -10.02 27.64 -0.18
CA GLU A 24 -10.73 27.99 -1.41
C GLU A 24 -9.97 27.33 -2.58
N LEU A 25 -10.50 26.20 -3.06
CA LEU A 25 -9.96 25.55 -4.24
C LEU A 25 -10.49 26.23 -5.50
N GLU A 26 -9.60 26.55 -6.41
CA GLU A 26 -9.99 27.00 -7.76
C GLU A 26 -10.83 25.92 -8.43
N GLY A 27 -11.85 26.32 -9.21
CA GLY A 27 -12.77 25.40 -9.90
C GLY A 27 -12.09 24.51 -10.95
N THR A 28 -10.82 24.80 -11.31
CA THR A 28 -10.00 23.97 -12.19
C THR A 28 -8.56 24.01 -11.71
N ILE A 29 -8.02 22.84 -11.33
CA ILE A 29 -6.64 22.68 -10.94
C ILE A 29 -5.90 21.95 -12.06
N GLU A 30 -4.80 22.51 -12.54
CA GLU A 30 -3.92 21.81 -13.47
C GLU A 30 -3.08 20.80 -12.71
N CYS A 31 -3.30 19.51 -13.02
CA CYS A 31 -2.55 18.41 -12.41
C CYS A 31 -1.27 18.20 -13.22
N SER A 32 -0.12 18.47 -12.63
CA SER A 32 1.21 18.25 -13.25
C SER A 32 1.90 16.97 -12.73
N SER A 33 1.35 16.32 -11.69
CA SER A 33 1.87 15.07 -11.17
C SER A 33 1.33 13.85 -11.94
N GLU A 34 2.02 12.74 -11.82
CA GLU A 34 1.65 11.47 -12.46
C GLU A 34 0.33 10.94 -11.88
N ASP A 35 -0.63 10.73 -12.74
CA ASP A 35 -1.93 10.15 -12.42
C ASP A 35 -2.05 8.66 -12.78
N MET A 36 -1.05 8.12 -13.50
CA MET A 36 -0.96 6.72 -13.87
C MET A 36 0.49 6.23 -13.85
N VAL A 37 0.71 5.10 -13.18
CA VAL A 37 1.99 4.38 -13.19
C VAL A 37 1.75 2.94 -13.60
N SER A 38 2.56 2.44 -14.53
CA SER A 38 2.63 1.03 -14.90
C SER A 38 4.09 0.61 -14.97
N ALA A 39 4.48 -0.38 -14.20
CA ALA A 39 5.87 -0.80 -14.09
C ALA A 39 6.00 -2.33 -14.04
N VAL A 40 7.16 -2.82 -14.46
CA VAL A 40 7.59 -4.21 -14.31
C VAL A 40 8.79 -4.23 -13.38
N LEU A 41 8.70 -5.05 -12.32
CA LEU A 41 9.78 -5.29 -11.39
C LEU A 41 10.40 -6.65 -11.68
N ARG A 42 11.72 -6.71 -11.61
CA ARG A 42 12.46 -7.98 -11.64
C ARG A 42 13.25 -8.11 -10.34
N PHE A 43 12.92 -9.13 -9.57
CA PHE A 43 13.63 -9.45 -8.33
C PHE A 43 14.89 -10.26 -8.64
N GLU A 44 15.89 -10.20 -7.77
CA GLU A 44 17.12 -10.99 -7.88
C GLU A 44 16.84 -12.50 -7.89
N SER A 45 15.80 -12.94 -7.22
CA SER A 45 15.31 -14.33 -7.23
C SER A 45 14.77 -14.79 -8.60
N GLY A 46 14.63 -13.87 -9.58
CA GLY A 46 14.03 -14.14 -10.88
C GLY A 46 12.50 -13.95 -10.92
N VAL A 47 11.87 -13.70 -9.78
CA VAL A 47 10.44 -13.37 -9.73
C VAL A 47 10.19 -12.06 -10.49
N VAL A 48 9.08 -12.00 -11.21
CA VAL A 48 8.65 -10.80 -11.93
C VAL A 48 7.37 -10.29 -11.32
N GLY A 49 7.36 -9.01 -10.96
CA GLY A 49 6.19 -8.29 -10.49
C GLY A 49 5.68 -7.30 -11.54
N HIS A 50 4.37 -7.08 -11.53
CA HIS A 50 3.72 -6.03 -12.29
C HIS A 50 3.04 -5.08 -11.31
N PHE A 51 3.31 -3.80 -11.44
CA PHE A 51 2.65 -2.76 -10.68
C PHE A 51 1.85 -1.87 -11.63
N ALA A 52 0.60 -1.61 -11.31
CA ALA A 52 -0.22 -0.65 -12.02
C ALA A 52 -1.11 0.11 -11.03
N LYS A 53 -1.10 1.43 -11.13
CA LYS A 53 -1.99 2.32 -10.39
C LYS A 53 -2.45 3.43 -11.32
N SER A 54 -3.73 3.76 -11.27
CA SER A 54 -4.27 4.92 -11.99
C SER A 54 -5.27 5.64 -11.11
N ALA A 55 -5.08 6.95 -10.97
CA ALA A 55 -6.06 7.87 -10.41
C ALA A 55 -6.97 8.45 -11.50
N ALA A 56 -6.57 8.34 -12.77
CA ALA A 56 -7.27 8.89 -13.93
C ALA A 56 -8.21 7.90 -14.64
N ALA A 57 -8.20 6.62 -14.24
CA ALA A 57 -9.03 5.61 -14.91
C ALA A 57 -10.52 5.85 -14.63
N PRO A 58 -11.36 6.10 -15.65
CA PRO A 58 -12.78 6.25 -15.44
C PRO A 58 -13.45 4.91 -15.11
N GLY A 59 -14.38 4.91 -14.20
CA GLY A 59 -15.16 3.73 -13.84
C GLY A 59 -14.46 2.83 -12.83
N ARG A 60 -14.09 1.61 -13.21
CA ARG A 60 -13.43 0.68 -12.29
C ARG A 60 -11.96 1.06 -12.08
N SER A 61 -11.56 1.18 -10.83
CA SER A 61 -10.14 1.32 -10.49
C SER A 61 -9.35 0.09 -10.93
N ILE A 62 -8.13 0.30 -11.41
CA ILE A 62 -7.12 -0.75 -11.53
C ILE A 62 -6.69 -1.08 -10.10
N GLY A 63 -6.94 -2.30 -9.66
CA GLY A 63 -6.60 -2.67 -8.28
C GLY A 63 -6.69 -4.16 -8.03
N GLY A 64 -6.16 -4.55 -6.88
CA GLY A 64 -6.02 -5.93 -6.46
C GLY A 64 -4.55 -6.36 -6.51
N SER A 65 -4.20 -7.26 -5.60
CA SER A 65 -2.87 -7.85 -5.56
C SER A 65 -3.00 -9.35 -5.63
N THR A 66 -2.28 -9.97 -6.55
CA THR A 66 -2.28 -11.43 -6.73
C THR A 66 -0.84 -11.93 -6.82
N ILE A 67 -0.53 -12.98 -6.08
CA ILE A 67 0.74 -13.70 -6.15
C ILE A 67 0.47 -15.02 -6.86
N TYR A 68 1.16 -15.26 -7.97
CA TYR A 68 1.11 -16.52 -8.70
C TYR A 68 2.25 -17.41 -8.23
N CYS A 69 1.92 -18.63 -7.83
CA CYS A 69 2.84 -19.64 -7.33
C CYS A 69 2.73 -20.91 -8.20
N ASP A 70 3.63 -21.87 -7.99
CA ASP A 70 3.64 -23.13 -8.76
C ASP A 70 2.36 -23.96 -8.55
N ASP A 71 1.79 -23.89 -7.33
CA ASP A 71 0.62 -24.70 -6.94
C ASP A 71 -0.72 -23.93 -6.97
N GLY A 72 -0.70 -22.65 -7.39
CA GLY A 72 -1.92 -21.84 -7.42
C GLY A 72 -1.66 -20.35 -7.34
N SER A 73 -2.62 -19.62 -6.82
CA SER A 73 -2.54 -18.17 -6.66
C SER A 73 -3.10 -17.71 -5.32
N ILE A 74 -2.56 -16.60 -4.84
CA ILE A 74 -2.99 -15.95 -3.60
C ILE A 74 -3.47 -14.54 -3.95
N GLY A 75 -4.75 -14.27 -3.77
CA GLY A 75 -5.32 -12.93 -3.84
C GLY A 75 -5.21 -12.24 -2.48
N LEU A 76 -4.60 -11.06 -2.45
CA LEU A 76 -4.48 -10.25 -1.23
C LEU A 76 -5.63 -9.26 -1.16
N PRO A 77 -6.38 -9.21 -0.06
CA PRO A 77 -7.46 -8.25 0.12
C PRO A 77 -6.90 -6.83 0.33
N GLY A 78 -7.75 -5.83 0.18
CA GLY A 78 -7.38 -4.46 0.58
C GLY A 78 -7.05 -4.39 2.08
N SER A 79 -6.03 -3.62 2.43
CA SER A 79 -5.43 -3.56 3.77
C SER A 79 -6.39 -3.26 4.93
N ARG A 80 -7.55 -2.68 4.67
CA ARG A 80 -8.57 -2.33 5.70
C ARG A 80 -9.92 -2.97 5.42
N SER A 81 -9.98 -3.95 4.52
CA SER A 81 -11.25 -4.55 4.09
C SER A 81 -11.82 -5.54 5.10
N GLY A 82 -11.00 -6.12 5.96
CA GLY A 82 -11.38 -7.20 6.84
C GLY A 82 -11.65 -8.55 6.14
N ASN A 83 -11.49 -8.61 4.83
CA ASN A 83 -11.65 -9.84 4.06
C ASN A 83 -10.43 -10.76 4.24
N PRO A 84 -10.62 -12.09 4.20
CA PRO A 84 -9.51 -13.01 4.19
C PRO A 84 -8.77 -12.95 2.84
N PRO A 85 -7.49 -13.39 2.78
CA PRO A 85 -6.85 -13.69 1.51
C PRO A 85 -7.61 -14.82 0.82
N SER A 86 -7.64 -14.81 -0.51
CA SER A 86 -8.16 -15.90 -1.31
C SER A 86 -7.03 -16.79 -1.80
N ILE A 87 -7.19 -18.10 -1.71
CA ILE A 87 -6.21 -19.05 -2.24
C ILE A 87 -6.93 -20.01 -3.18
N THR A 88 -6.54 -19.96 -4.45
CA THR A 88 -7.03 -20.88 -5.48
C THR A 88 -5.91 -21.85 -5.83
N ARG A 89 -6.14 -23.16 -5.65
CA ARG A 89 -5.16 -24.20 -6.02
C ARG A 89 -5.24 -24.53 -7.50
N ILE A 90 -4.12 -24.98 -8.07
CA ILE A 90 -4.09 -25.49 -9.44
C ILE A 90 -5.15 -26.60 -9.63
N GLY A 91 -5.87 -26.52 -10.74
CA GLY A 91 -6.95 -27.48 -11.04
C GLY A 91 -8.27 -27.21 -10.29
N SER A 92 -8.33 -26.23 -9.42
CA SER A 92 -9.56 -25.77 -8.75
C SER A 92 -10.10 -24.51 -9.40
N SER A 93 -11.41 -24.37 -9.45
CA SER A 93 -12.10 -23.11 -9.81
C SER A 93 -12.67 -22.39 -8.58
N LYS A 94 -12.40 -22.90 -7.37
CA LYS A 94 -12.91 -22.35 -6.11
C LYS A 94 -11.75 -22.03 -5.19
N ASP A 95 -11.89 -20.93 -4.47
CA ASP A 95 -11.00 -20.56 -3.38
C ASP A 95 -11.19 -21.51 -2.19
N LEU A 96 -10.14 -21.62 -1.38
CA LEU A 96 -10.22 -22.33 -0.10
C LEU A 96 -11.23 -21.61 0.82
N ASP A 97 -11.99 -22.38 1.57
CA ASP A 97 -12.83 -21.80 2.62
C ASP A 97 -12.02 -21.37 3.85
N SER A 98 -12.67 -20.67 4.78
CA SER A 98 -11.98 -20.14 5.97
C SER A 98 -11.36 -21.23 6.84
N GLY A 99 -11.95 -22.42 6.92
CA GLY A 99 -11.41 -23.54 7.67
C GLY A 99 -10.17 -24.14 7.02
N GLU A 100 -10.23 -24.33 5.70
CA GLU A 100 -9.09 -24.79 4.89
C GLU A 100 -7.94 -23.77 4.95
N LEU A 101 -8.26 -22.46 4.82
CA LEU A 101 -7.29 -21.38 4.92
C LEU A 101 -6.56 -21.43 6.27
N MET A 102 -7.30 -21.49 7.38
CA MET A 102 -6.73 -21.52 8.72
C MET A 102 -5.90 -22.79 8.96
N SER A 103 -6.24 -23.91 8.31
CA SER A 103 -5.47 -25.14 8.41
C SER A 103 -4.07 -25.05 7.78
N LEU A 104 -3.84 -24.12 6.87
CA LEU A 104 -2.51 -23.86 6.27
C LEU A 104 -1.55 -23.18 7.25
N ALA A 105 -2.07 -22.48 8.25
CA ALA A 105 -1.29 -21.76 9.25
C ALA A 105 -1.75 -22.11 10.67
N PRO A 106 -1.62 -23.38 11.12
CA PRO A 106 -2.19 -23.85 12.38
C PRO A 106 -1.58 -23.18 13.62
N SER A 107 -0.39 -22.61 13.50
CA SER A 107 0.28 -21.87 14.56
C SER A 107 0.01 -20.36 14.54
N PHE A 108 -0.74 -19.86 13.53
CA PHE A 108 -1.06 -18.46 13.44
C PHE A 108 -1.93 -18.00 14.61
N LYS A 109 -1.47 -17.00 15.31
CA LYS A 109 -2.19 -16.35 16.41
C LYS A 109 -1.92 -14.86 16.36
N LEU A 110 -2.94 -14.07 16.57
CA LEU A 110 -2.77 -12.65 16.86
C LEU A 110 -2.12 -12.48 18.24
N ASP A 111 -1.32 -11.46 18.41
CA ASP A 111 -0.89 -11.04 19.74
C ASP A 111 -2.11 -10.59 20.57
N ARG A 112 -1.95 -10.49 21.89
CA ARG A 112 -3.05 -10.23 22.81
C ARG A 112 -3.75 -8.89 22.55
N LEU A 113 -3.01 -7.86 22.21
CA LEU A 113 -3.56 -6.53 21.97
C LEU A 113 -4.34 -6.51 20.66
N THR A 114 -3.74 -6.98 19.58
CA THR A 114 -4.39 -7.08 18.28
C THR A 114 -5.66 -7.92 18.37
N ALA A 115 -5.60 -9.08 19.02
CA ALA A 115 -6.76 -9.92 19.24
C ALA A 115 -7.90 -9.16 19.97
N SER A 116 -7.58 -8.41 21.03
CA SER A 116 -8.58 -7.63 21.78
C SER A 116 -9.23 -6.54 20.95
N LEU A 117 -8.51 -5.93 20.03
CA LEU A 117 -9.01 -4.89 19.14
C LEU A 117 -9.86 -5.45 18.00
N PHE A 118 -9.56 -6.66 17.51
CA PHE A 118 -10.18 -7.25 16.33
C PHE A 118 -11.14 -8.43 16.64
N GLY A 119 -11.70 -8.48 17.83
CA GLY A 119 -12.86 -9.33 18.13
C GLY A 119 -12.58 -10.58 18.94
N GLY A 120 -11.41 -10.74 19.51
CA GLY A 120 -11.16 -11.81 20.45
C GLY A 120 -9.79 -12.45 20.37
N SER A 121 -9.58 -13.51 21.09
CA SER A 121 -8.27 -14.08 21.38
C SER A 121 -7.81 -15.18 20.42
N GLU A 122 -8.59 -15.50 19.43
CA GLU A 122 -8.29 -16.66 18.58
C GLU A 122 -7.77 -16.24 17.21
N PRO A 123 -7.12 -17.15 16.45
CA PRO A 123 -6.76 -16.88 15.07
C PRO A 123 -8.02 -16.56 14.28
N ILE A 124 -8.00 -15.40 13.61
CA ILE A 124 -9.09 -14.94 12.76
C ILE A 124 -8.61 -14.83 11.31
N SER A 125 -9.44 -15.23 10.37
CA SER A 125 -9.20 -15.05 8.94
C SER A 125 -9.82 -13.78 8.39
N SER A 126 -10.78 -13.19 9.11
CA SER A 126 -11.53 -12.00 8.68
C SER A 126 -12.10 -11.25 9.86
N TYR A 127 -12.44 -9.98 9.65
CA TYR A 127 -13.18 -9.15 10.61
C TYR A 127 -14.21 -8.29 9.89
N ASN A 128 -15.24 -7.85 10.63
CA ASN A 128 -16.29 -6.99 10.11
C ASN A 128 -16.31 -5.67 10.87
N LEU A 129 -15.54 -4.72 10.42
CA LEU A 129 -15.44 -3.36 10.95
C LEU A 129 -15.65 -2.37 9.81
N THR A 130 -16.16 -1.18 10.13
CA THR A 130 -16.14 -0.09 9.17
C THR A 130 -14.69 0.32 8.87
N PHE A 131 -14.47 0.95 7.72
CA PHE A 131 -13.13 1.46 7.36
C PHE A 131 -12.55 2.36 8.46
N ALA A 132 -13.34 3.29 8.99
CA ALA A 132 -12.90 4.21 10.03
C ALA A 132 -12.55 3.52 11.36
N GLU A 133 -13.24 2.44 11.72
CA GLU A 133 -12.93 1.64 12.89
C GLU A 133 -11.66 0.84 12.71
N ALA A 134 -11.52 0.15 11.57
CA ALA A 134 -10.31 -0.58 11.24
C ALA A 134 -9.10 0.35 11.20
N ASP A 135 -9.21 1.50 10.54
CA ASP A 135 -8.15 2.49 10.42
C ASP A 135 -7.65 2.98 11.78
N ARG A 136 -8.58 3.38 12.67
CA ARG A 136 -8.20 3.82 14.04
C ARG A 136 -7.52 2.73 14.85
N LYS A 137 -7.95 1.46 14.71
CA LYS A 137 -7.35 0.34 15.43
C LYS A 137 -5.96 0.00 14.91
N LEU A 138 -5.75 0.05 13.60
CA LEU A 138 -4.44 -0.15 12.98
C LEU A 138 -3.46 0.96 13.39
N ILE A 139 -3.88 2.22 13.33
CA ILE A 139 -3.05 3.34 13.82
C ILE A 139 -2.70 3.18 15.30
N ALA A 140 -3.64 2.70 16.12
CA ALA A 140 -3.36 2.46 17.53
C ALA A 140 -2.31 1.36 17.75
N LEU A 141 -2.29 0.31 16.92
CA LEU A 141 -1.26 -0.73 16.94
C LEU A 141 0.10 -0.21 16.50
N GLU A 142 0.14 0.59 15.44
CA GLU A 142 1.38 1.22 14.97
C GLU A 142 2.00 2.12 16.06
N LEU A 143 1.18 2.92 16.74
CA LEU A 143 1.64 3.77 17.84
C LEU A 143 2.09 2.96 19.06
N GLU A 144 1.42 1.85 19.35
CA GLU A 144 1.79 0.96 20.45
C GLU A 144 3.12 0.25 20.18
N ASP A 145 3.32 -0.27 18.96
CA ASP A 145 4.57 -0.89 18.54
C ASP A 145 5.74 0.09 18.66
N PHE A 146 5.55 1.31 18.19
CA PHE A 146 6.57 2.37 18.31
C PHE A 146 6.85 2.74 19.78
N ALA A 147 5.81 2.83 20.61
CA ALA A 147 5.99 3.12 22.03
C ALA A 147 6.75 2.00 22.75
N ARG A 148 6.45 0.74 22.45
CA ARG A 148 7.20 -0.41 22.98
C ARG A 148 8.66 -0.40 22.52
N ALA A 149 8.90 -0.12 21.25
CA ALA A 149 10.26 -0.02 20.72
C ALA A 149 11.10 0.99 21.53
N ILE A 150 10.52 2.14 21.91
CA ILE A 150 11.18 3.15 22.76
C ILE A 150 11.39 2.62 24.18
N LEU A 151 10.39 2.01 24.81
CA LEU A 151 10.45 1.56 26.19
C LEU A 151 11.37 0.37 26.41
N ASP A 152 11.38 -0.56 25.46
CA ASP A 152 12.10 -1.82 25.55
C ASP A 152 13.47 -1.75 24.86
N GLY A 153 13.77 -0.65 24.15
CA GLY A 153 15.00 -0.50 23.35
C GLY A 153 15.06 -1.49 22.17
N ALA A 154 13.89 -1.89 21.67
CA ALA A 154 13.73 -2.78 20.52
C ALA A 154 13.56 -2.00 19.22
N GLU A 155 13.65 -2.67 18.08
CA GLU A 155 13.27 -2.08 16.81
C GLU A 155 11.75 -2.22 16.60
N PRO A 156 11.06 -1.18 16.07
CA PRO A 156 9.67 -1.29 15.67
C PRO A 156 9.52 -2.20 14.45
N GLU A 157 8.35 -2.79 14.25
CA GLU A 157 8.09 -3.67 13.10
C GLU A 157 8.28 -2.93 11.76
N CYS A 158 7.86 -1.66 11.70
CA CYS A 158 8.11 -0.78 10.55
C CYS A 158 9.24 0.19 10.88
N THR A 159 10.48 -0.16 10.53
CA THR A 159 11.66 0.69 10.74
C THR A 159 11.72 1.84 9.72
N GLY A 160 12.55 2.85 10.02
CA GLY A 160 12.85 3.92 9.06
C GLY A 160 13.44 3.39 7.74
N GLN A 161 14.21 2.30 7.78
CA GLN A 161 14.74 1.66 6.57
C GLN A 161 13.64 1.06 5.70
N VAL A 162 12.66 0.37 6.30
CA VAL A 162 11.49 -0.14 5.56
C VAL A 162 10.70 1.00 4.90
N GLY A 163 10.56 2.12 5.62
CA GLY A 163 9.94 3.32 5.06
C GLY A 163 10.72 3.90 3.89
N LEU A 164 12.05 4.01 4.03
CA LEU A 164 12.93 4.46 2.96
C LEU A 164 12.85 3.56 1.73
N ASP A 165 12.88 2.25 1.93
CA ASP A 165 12.81 1.26 0.85
C ASP A 165 11.48 1.38 0.08
N ALA A 166 10.36 1.58 0.78
CA ALA A 166 9.05 1.76 0.15
C ALA A 166 8.99 3.04 -0.70
N VAL A 167 9.58 4.13 -0.22
CA VAL A 167 9.71 5.40 -0.96
C VAL A 167 10.62 5.23 -2.15
N ALA A 168 11.82 4.65 -1.96
CA ALA A 168 12.79 4.42 -3.05
C ALA A 168 12.21 3.54 -4.16
N LEU A 169 11.42 2.51 -3.83
CA LEU A 169 10.73 1.69 -4.83
C LEU A 169 9.73 2.52 -5.65
N THR A 170 9.00 3.41 -5.01
CA THR A 170 8.05 4.30 -5.70
C THR A 170 8.79 5.24 -6.65
N TYR A 171 9.88 5.86 -6.18
CA TYR A 171 10.70 6.71 -7.02
C TYR A 171 11.41 5.96 -8.13
N ALA A 172 11.79 4.69 -7.94
CA ALA A 172 12.37 3.89 -9.00
C ALA A 172 11.42 3.71 -10.21
N PHE A 173 10.11 3.67 -10.00
CA PHE A 173 9.16 3.67 -11.10
C PHE A 173 9.17 5.00 -11.86
N LEU A 174 9.22 6.12 -11.14
CA LEU A 174 9.21 7.47 -11.70
C LEU A 174 10.52 7.76 -12.44
N GLU A 175 11.66 7.45 -11.82
CA GLU A 175 12.99 7.59 -12.43
C GLU A 175 13.10 6.77 -13.72
N SER A 176 12.70 5.48 -13.68
CA SER A 176 12.70 4.62 -14.86
C SER A 176 11.84 5.18 -15.99
N GLY A 177 10.66 5.72 -15.66
CA GLY A 177 9.78 6.37 -16.61
C GLY A 177 10.37 7.64 -17.20
N HIS A 178 11.03 8.47 -16.38
CA HIS A 178 11.65 9.73 -16.76
C HIS A 178 12.84 9.51 -17.70
N ILE A 179 13.79 8.66 -17.32
CA ILE A 179 14.96 8.38 -18.15
C ILE A 179 14.71 7.35 -19.25
N ARG A 180 13.54 6.70 -19.26
CA ARG A 180 13.10 5.67 -20.23
C ARG A 180 14.04 4.46 -20.29
N GLN A 181 14.56 4.07 -19.14
CA GLN A 181 15.45 2.91 -19.00
C GLN A 181 15.15 2.18 -17.69
N PRO A 182 15.47 0.88 -17.60
CA PRO A 182 15.45 0.19 -16.32
C PRO A 182 16.42 0.83 -15.33
N VAL A 183 16.00 0.96 -14.09
CA VAL A 183 16.85 1.44 -12.99
C VAL A 183 17.00 0.35 -11.93
N SER A 184 18.13 0.37 -11.24
CA SER A 184 18.33 -0.46 -10.06
C SER A 184 17.66 0.20 -8.86
N PHE A 185 16.93 -0.58 -8.07
CA PHE A 185 16.38 -0.13 -6.80
C PHE A 185 17.46 0.47 -5.88
N VAL A 186 18.61 -0.20 -5.78
CA VAL A 186 19.73 0.26 -4.96
C VAL A 186 20.27 1.61 -5.43
N ASP A 187 20.35 1.84 -6.74
CA ASP A 187 20.85 3.11 -7.27
C ASP A 187 19.94 4.28 -6.94
N VAL A 188 18.62 4.04 -6.87
CA VAL A 188 17.66 5.08 -6.45
C VAL A 188 17.70 5.25 -4.93
N ALA A 189 17.74 4.16 -4.15
CA ALA A 189 17.79 4.23 -2.69
C ALA A 189 19.06 4.92 -2.17
N GLU A 190 20.18 4.84 -2.90
CA GLU A 190 21.45 5.49 -2.59
C GLU A 190 21.66 6.82 -3.34
N ASP A 191 20.61 7.38 -3.95
CA ASP A 191 20.61 8.67 -4.67
C ASP A 191 21.62 8.75 -5.83
N ARG A 192 21.96 7.58 -6.46
CA ARG A 192 22.80 7.54 -7.66
C ARG A 192 22.01 7.78 -8.95
N VAL A 193 20.70 7.57 -8.91
CA VAL A 193 19.76 7.89 -9.98
C VAL A 193 18.65 8.75 -9.40
N ASN A 194 18.60 10.02 -9.78
CA ASN A 194 17.72 11.04 -9.20
C ASN A 194 17.26 12.08 -10.23
N ALA A 195 17.24 11.72 -11.52
CA ALA A 195 16.91 12.68 -12.59
C ALA A 195 15.47 13.23 -12.48
N TYR A 196 14.51 12.41 -12.07
CA TYR A 196 13.15 12.84 -11.79
C TYR A 196 13.08 13.74 -10.55
N GLN A 197 13.89 13.44 -9.52
CA GLN A 197 13.90 14.18 -8.27
C GLN A 197 14.68 15.51 -8.36
N SER A 198 15.45 15.74 -9.42
CA SER A 198 16.33 16.92 -9.53
C SER A 198 15.60 18.23 -9.33
N GLU A 199 14.43 18.40 -9.94
CA GLU A 199 13.62 19.62 -9.77
C GLU A 199 13.13 19.80 -8.33
N ILE A 200 12.80 18.69 -7.65
CA ILE A 200 12.36 18.72 -6.25
C ILE A 200 13.55 19.08 -5.37
N ASN A 201 14.70 18.47 -5.60
CA ASN A 201 15.93 18.71 -4.84
C ASN A 201 16.39 20.19 -4.97
N GLU A 202 16.31 20.77 -6.16
CA GLU A 202 16.60 22.19 -6.38
C GLU A 202 15.67 23.09 -5.56
N VAL A 203 14.36 22.82 -5.58
CA VAL A 203 13.35 23.63 -4.84
C VAL A 203 13.57 23.57 -3.34
N VAL A 204 13.97 22.40 -2.80
CA VAL A 204 14.19 22.23 -1.35
C VAL A 204 15.64 22.45 -0.93
N GLY A 205 16.53 22.84 -1.85
CA GLY A 205 17.91 23.20 -1.56
C GLY A 205 18.82 22.01 -1.23
N LEU A 206 18.53 20.84 -1.81
CA LEU A 206 19.33 19.62 -1.68
C LEU A 206 20.21 19.33 -2.92
N ALA A 207 20.17 20.20 -3.92
CA ALA A 207 20.98 20.09 -5.14
C ALA A 207 22.34 20.77 -4.97
#